data_c5da76a6be35f8aa72d392a5aa091673
#
_entry.id   c5da76a6be35f8aa72d392a5aa091673
#
_cell.length_a   1.000
_cell.length_b   1.000
_cell.length_c   1.000
_cell.angle_alpha   90.00
_cell.angle_beta   90.00
_cell.angle_gamma   90.00
#
_symmetry.space_group_name_H-M   'P 1'
#
loop_
_entity.id
_entity.type
_entity.pdbx_description
1 polymer ?
#
loop_
_entity_poly.entity_id
_entity_poly.type
_entity_poly.pdbx_seq_one_letter_code
_entity_poly.pdbx_strand_id
1 'polypeptide(L)'
;MKKNSLEIVIPIYNEGNNLIKLFKLFDTNVKTDFRVLLCYDKQDDNVFDILEVLKNFKFEVVLVKNPLNGPCSAVKEGLNFGNSDCVIVYPADDFLNSDIIDKMYKNFLEGSDIVVASRFTEGGSMKGCPILKSILVRAASSSLFLLSSIPVRDASNGFRLFSRRLLEKVEIESKIGFAYSLELLSKCNRLRYKISEIPAQWEERSEGSSRFKIFSWLPEYLKWYLYGLSTTWLKRGPDRVKIKN
;
A
#
# COMPACT_ATOMS: atom_id res chain seq x y z
N MET A 1 -9.53 -20.85 14.61
CA MET A 1 -9.98 -19.49 14.19
C MET A 1 -10.25 -19.54 12.69
N LYS A 2 -11.37 -18.97 12.22
CA LYS A 2 -11.67 -18.86 10.79
C LYS A 2 -10.60 -17.94 10.18
N LYS A 3 -9.90 -18.39 9.16
CA LYS A 3 -8.91 -17.56 8.46
C LYS A 3 -9.66 -16.47 7.71
N ASN A 4 -9.39 -15.20 8.02
CA ASN A 4 -9.96 -14.09 7.26
C ASN A 4 -9.43 -14.14 5.83
N SER A 5 -10.27 -13.86 4.85
CA SER A 5 -9.88 -13.86 3.45
C SER A 5 -9.01 -12.66 3.08
N LEU A 6 -9.18 -11.54 3.80
CA LEU A 6 -8.52 -10.27 3.56
C LEU A 6 -8.06 -9.61 4.88
N GLU A 7 -6.89 -9.01 4.87
CA GLU A 7 -6.42 -8.10 5.92
C GLU A 7 -6.16 -6.71 5.35
N ILE A 8 -6.48 -5.68 6.17
CA ILE A 8 -6.21 -4.28 5.82
C ILE A 8 -5.20 -3.75 6.82
N VAL A 9 -3.97 -3.54 6.37
CA VAL A 9 -2.87 -2.94 7.13
C VAL A 9 -2.95 -1.43 7.02
N ILE A 10 -3.07 -0.75 8.15
CA ILE A 10 -3.12 0.71 8.24
C ILE A 10 -1.98 1.17 9.14
N PRO A 11 -0.91 1.76 8.60
CA PRO A 11 0.11 2.41 9.40
C PRO A 11 -0.46 3.71 9.98
N ILE A 12 -0.39 3.87 11.30
CA ILE A 12 -0.95 5.02 12.01
C ILE A 12 0.11 5.80 12.76
N TYR A 13 -0.13 7.11 12.89
CA TYR A 13 0.62 8.01 13.76
C TYR A 13 -0.26 9.20 14.13
N ASN A 14 -0.94 9.12 15.29
CA ASN A 14 -1.91 10.09 15.80
C ASN A 14 -3.07 10.35 14.80
N GLU A 15 -3.68 9.28 14.30
CA GLU A 15 -4.78 9.32 13.32
C GLU A 15 -6.14 8.91 13.93
N GLY A 16 -6.28 8.90 15.26
CA GLY A 16 -7.48 8.38 15.97
C GLY A 16 -8.81 8.91 15.43
N ASN A 17 -8.95 10.23 15.23
CA ASN A 17 -10.17 10.82 14.68
C ASN A 17 -10.47 10.38 13.24
N ASN A 18 -9.43 10.20 12.42
CA ASN A 18 -9.54 9.73 11.05
C ASN A 18 -10.02 8.28 10.99
N LEU A 19 -9.54 7.43 11.92
CA LEU A 19 -9.91 6.02 11.97
C LEU A 19 -11.41 5.82 12.21
N ILE A 20 -12.04 6.58 13.09
CA ILE A 20 -13.49 6.48 13.35
C ILE A 20 -14.27 6.77 12.06
N LYS A 21 -13.88 7.82 11.32
CA LYS A 21 -14.51 8.17 10.05
C LYS A 21 -14.28 7.08 9.00
N LEU A 22 -13.05 6.62 8.87
CA LEU A 22 -12.65 5.58 7.91
C LEU A 22 -13.38 4.26 8.18
N PHE A 23 -13.49 3.84 9.45
CA PHE A 23 -14.12 2.59 9.81
C PHE A 23 -15.64 2.59 9.56
N LYS A 24 -16.30 3.74 9.70
CA LYS A 24 -17.71 3.89 9.27
C LYS A 24 -17.86 3.66 7.76
N LEU A 25 -16.89 4.12 6.96
CA LEU A 25 -16.89 3.87 5.51
C LEU A 25 -16.62 2.39 5.18
N PHE A 26 -15.71 1.74 5.90
CA PHE A 26 -15.48 0.30 5.74
C PHE A 26 -16.71 -0.51 6.08
N ASP A 27 -17.36 -0.21 7.21
CA ASP A 27 -18.58 -0.90 7.68
C ASP A 27 -19.75 -0.79 6.68
N THR A 28 -19.78 0.32 5.93
CA THR A 28 -20.81 0.59 4.92
C THR A 28 -20.48 0.01 3.56
N ASN A 29 -19.21 0.13 3.11
CA ASN A 29 -18.86 -0.08 1.71
C ASN A 29 -18.19 -1.42 1.43
N VAL A 30 -17.56 -2.08 2.44
CA VAL A 30 -16.83 -3.33 2.25
C VAL A 30 -17.71 -4.52 2.60
N LYS A 31 -17.85 -5.46 1.67
CA LYS A 31 -18.68 -6.68 1.82
C LYS A 31 -17.85 -7.92 2.06
N THR A 32 -16.60 -7.92 1.61
CA THR A 32 -15.65 -9.02 1.84
C THR A 32 -15.35 -9.13 3.34
N ASP A 33 -15.29 -10.35 3.89
CA ASP A 33 -14.83 -10.60 5.26
C ASP A 33 -13.37 -10.16 5.41
N PHE A 34 -13.09 -9.25 6.34
CA PHE A 34 -11.76 -8.73 6.60
C PHE A 34 -11.52 -8.44 8.08
N ARG A 35 -10.27 -8.28 8.44
CA ARG A 35 -9.85 -7.65 9.70
C ARG A 35 -8.87 -6.52 9.42
N VAL A 36 -8.77 -5.59 10.37
CA VAL A 36 -7.85 -4.44 10.28
C VAL A 36 -6.67 -4.65 11.20
N LEU A 37 -5.46 -4.44 10.68
CA LEU A 37 -4.21 -4.42 11.42
C LEU A 37 -3.73 -2.98 11.54
N LEU A 38 -3.91 -2.37 12.71
CA LEU A 38 -3.45 -1.01 13.01
C LEU A 38 -2.00 -1.05 13.48
N CYS A 39 -1.08 -0.59 12.65
CA CYS A 39 0.35 -0.62 12.94
C CYS A 39 0.79 0.73 13.52
N TYR A 40 1.13 0.74 14.81
CA TYR A 40 1.46 1.94 15.58
C TYR A 40 2.91 1.97 16.06
N ASP A 41 3.49 3.17 16.18
CA ASP A 41 4.89 3.37 16.58
C ASP A 41 5.05 3.48 18.12
N LYS A 42 4.17 4.22 18.79
CA LYS A 42 4.32 4.59 20.19
C LYS A 42 3.09 4.30 21.04
N GLN A 43 3.30 4.09 22.34
CA GLN A 43 2.22 3.85 23.30
C GLN A 43 1.40 5.11 23.64
N ASP A 44 1.88 6.29 23.30
CA ASP A 44 1.21 7.58 23.44
C ASP A 44 0.46 8.00 22.16
N ASP A 45 0.26 7.09 21.21
CA ASP A 45 -0.55 7.34 20.02
C ASP A 45 -2.03 7.51 20.42
N ASN A 46 -2.71 8.49 19.85
CA ASN A 46 -4.10 8.79 20.19
C ASN A 46 -5.11 7.71 19.75
N VAL A 47 -4.67 6.65 19.08
CA VAL A 47 -5.49 5.46 18.82
C VAL A 47 -5.92 4.78 20.11
N PHE A 48 -5.11 4.86 21.17
CA PHE A 48 -5.43 4.25 22.45
C PHE A 48 -6.63 4.91 23.14
N ASP A 49 -6.91 6.18 22.87
CA ASP A 49 -8.05 6.92 23.40
C ASP A 49 -9.39 6.47 22.81
N ILE A 50 -9.37 5.82 21.64
CA ILE A 50 -10.57 5.44 20.89
C ILE A 50 -10.79 3.93 20.81
N LEU A 51 -10.00 3.11 21.50
CA LEU A 51 -10.07 1.63 21.38
C LEU A 51 -11.46 1.07 21.67
N GLU A 52 -12.17 1.62 22.68
CA GLU A 52 -13.53 1.17 23.01
C GLU A 52 -14.52 1.48 21.87
N VAL A 53 -14.32 2.59 21.14
CA VAL A 53 -15.13 2.94 19.98
C VAL A 53 -14.85 1.97 18.83
N LEU A 54 -13.58 1.59 18.62
CA LEU A 54 -13.18 0.70 17.55
C LEU A 54 -13.73 -0.72 17.71
N LYS A 55 -14.03 -1.18 18.92
CA LYS A 55 -14.66 -2.49 19.18
C LYS A 55 -16.12 -2.60 18.68
N ASN A 56 -16.77 -1.49 18.40
CA ASN A 56 -18.17 -1.47 17.98
C ASN A 56 -18.40 -1.71 16.48
N PHE A 57 -17.34 -1.80 15.69
CA PHE A 57 -17.42 -2.10 14.26
C PHE A 57 -17.57 -3.62 13.99
N LYS A 58 -18.13 -3.98 12.84
CA LYS A 58 -18.45 -5.38 12.48
C LYS A 58 -17.23 -6.24 12.17
N PHE A 59 -16.05 -5.66 12.08
CA PHE A 59 -14.81 -6.33 11.76
C PHE A 59 -13.82 -6.28 12.92
N GLU A 60 -12.94 -7.26 12.97
CA GLU A 60 -11.88 -7.34 13.99
C GLU A 60 -10.83 -6.26 13.78
N VAL A 61 -10.39 -5.61 14.85
CA VAL A 61 -9.30 -4.64 14.85
C VAL A 61 -8.19 -5.16 15.76
N VAL A 62 -6.99 -5.32 15.19
CA VAL A 62 -5.80 -5.81 15.89
C VAL A 62 -4.74 -4.72 15.90
N LEU A 63 -4.20 -4.43 17.08
CA LEU A 63 -3.07 -3.52 17.22
C LEU A 63 -1.76 -4.26 16.99
N VAL A 64 -0.94 -3.75 16.08
CA VAL A 64 0.39 -4.29 15.76
C VAL A 64 1.46 -3.27 16.12
N LYS A 65 2.29 -3.61 17.11
CA LYS A 65 3.39 -2.73 17.54
C LYS A 65 4.50 -2.72 16.50
N ASN A 66 4.87 -1.53 16.04
CA ASN A 66 6.06 -1.33 15.21
C ASN A 66 7.29 -1.09 16.10
N PRO A 67 8.31 -1.97 16.09
CA PRO A 67 9.48 -1.83 16.96
C PRO A 67 10.48 -0.77 16.48
N LEU A 68 10.48 -0.42 15.18
CA LEU A 68 11.52 0.40 14.55
C LEU A 68 11.11 1.84 14.23
N ASN A 69 9.88 2.22 14.49
CA ASN A 69 9.26 3.49 14.11
C ASN A 69 9.29 3.80 12.59
N GLY A 70 8.30 4.56 12.14
CA GLY A 70 8.15 5.04 10.77
C GLY A 70 7.37 4.14 9.83
N PRO A 71 6.83 4.70 8.74
CA PRO A 71 5.79 4.07 7.93
C PRO A 71 6.25 2.78 7.23
N CYS A 72 7.52 2.71 6.79
CA CYS A 72 8.03 1.50 6.14
C CYS A 72 8.04 0.30 7.10
N SER A 73 8.55 0.51 8.30
CA SER A 73 8.61 -0.52 9.33
C SER A 73 7.21 -0.90 9.81
N ALA A 74 6.33 0.06 10.05
CA ALA A 74 4.94 -0.19 10.46
C ALA A 74 4.21 -1.09 9.45
N VAL A 75 4.33 -0.78 8.16
CA VAL A 75 3.72 -1.63 7.12
C VAL A 75 4.38 -3.01 7.08
N LYS A 76 5.70 -3.11 7.15
CA LYS A 76 6.39 -4.42 7.16
C LYS A 76 5.93 -5.29 8.32
N GLU A 77 5.78 -4.73 9.51
CA GLU A 77 5.26 -5.46 10.68
C GLU A 77 3.82 -5.95 10.42
N GLY A 78 2.95 -5.11 9.90
CA GLY A 78 1.59 -5.51 9.53
C GLY A 78 1.55 -6.62 8.48
N LEU A 79 2.37 -6.51 7.42
CA LEU A 79 2.49 -7.52 6.38
C LEU A 79 3.03 -8.86 6.90
N ASN A 80 3.95 -8.85 7.88
CA ASN A 80 4.52 -10.04 8.49
C ASN A 80 3.58 -10.66 9.54
N PHE A 81 2.86 -9.84 10.30
CA PHE A 81 1.91 -10.28 11.33
C PHE A 81 0.71 -11.00 10.73
N GLY A 82 0.22 -10.52 9.60
CA GLY A 82 -0.96 -11.04 8.94
C GLY A 82 -0.77 -12.45 8.38
N ASN A 83 -1.88 -13.19 8.26
CA ASN A 83 -1.92 -14.58 7.76
C ASN A 83 -3.04 -14.87 6.75
N SER A 84 -3.76 -13.84 6.29
CA SER A 84 -4.78 -13.93 5.23
C SER A 84 -4.17 -14.24 3.86
N ASP A 85 -5.01 -14.60 2.90
CA ASP A 85 -4.56 -14.93 1.55
C ASP A 85 -4.06 -13.70 0.77
N CYS A 86 -4.55 -12.51 1.12
CA CYS A 86 -4.06 -11.23 0.60
C CYS A 86 -4.18 -10.13 1.65
N VAL A 87 -3.40 -9.07 1.44
CA VAL A 87 -3.30 -7.93 2.34
C VAL A 87 -3.41 -6.63 1.55
N ILE A 88 -4.27 -5.72 1.97
CA ILE A 88 -4.32 -4.35 1.46
C ILE A 88 -3.55 -3.44 2.43
N VAL A 89 -2.64 -2.64 1.91
CA VAL A 89 -2.10 -1.48 2.65
C VAL A 89 -2.95 -0.28 2.32
N TYR A 90 -3.58 0.28 3.34
CA TYR A 90 -4.56 1.37 3.21
C TYR A 90 -4.11 2.61 4.00
N PRO A 91 -4.16 3.83 3.39
CA PRO A 91 -3.85 5.07 4.12
C PRO A 91 -4.93 5.40 5.16
N ALA A 92 -4.54 5.79 6.38
CA ALA A 92 -5.47 6.14 7.46
C ALA A 92 -6.36 7.36 7.17
N ASP A 93 -5.98 8.18 6.20
CA ASP A 93 -6.61 9.43 5.79
C ASP A 93 -7.31 9.35 4.41
N ASP A 94 -7.42 8.17 3.84
CA ASP A 94 -8.15 7.97 2.59
C ASP A 94 -9.63 7.68 2.86
N PHE A 95 -10.49 8.67 2.60
CA PHE A 95 -11.94 8.57 2.76
C PHE A 95 -12.69 8.40 1.43
N LEU A 96 -11.97 8.30 0.32
CA LEU A 96 -12.55 8.32 -1.02
C LEU A 96 -12.66 6.93 -1.65
N ASN A 97 -11.87 5.96 -1.17
CA ASN A 97 -11.66 4.72 -1.90
C ASN A 97 -12.04 3.45 -1.14
N SER A 98 -12.84 3.54 -0.08
CA SER A 98 -13.30 2.34 0.63
C SER A 98 -14.18 1.41 -0.24
N ASP A 99 -14.85 1.95 -1.24
CA ASP A 99 -15.70 1.21 -2.20
C ASP A 99 -14.93 0.38 -3.22
N ILE A 100 -13.62 0.63 -3.39
CA ILE A 100 -12.81 -0.16 -4.32
C ILE A 100 -12.17 -1.40 -3.68
N ILE A 101 -12.24 -1.57 -2.35
CA ILE A 101 -11.65 -2.72 -1.63
C ILE A 101 -12.15 -4.05 -2.17
N ASP A 102 -13.46 -4.21 -2.33
CA ASP A 102 -14.05 -5.43 -2.89
C ASP A 102 -13.62 -5.68 -4.34
N LYS A 103 -13.42 -4.60 -5.13
CA LYS A 103 -12.90 -4.71 -6.50
C LYS A 103 -11.44 -5.16 -6.51
N MET A 104 -10.62 -4.66 -5.57
CA MET A 104 -9.24 -5.12 -5.41
C MET A 104 -9.20 -6.61 -5.04
N TYR A 105 -10.04 -7.02 -4.10
CA TYR A 105 -10.16 -8.43 -3.70
C TYR A 105 -10.61 -9.31 -4.86
N LYS A 106 -11.57 -8.87 -5.68
CA LYS A 106 -11.98 -9.58 -6.90
C LYS A 106 -10.81 -9.77 -7.88
N ASN A 107 -10.02 -8.72 -8.15
CA ASN A 107 -8.83 -8.83 -9.00
C ASN A 107 -7.79 -9.82 -8.45
N PHE A 108 -7.65 -9.91 -7.12
CA PHE A 108 -6.84 -10.93 -6.47
C PHE A 108 -7.38 -12.34 -6.74
N LEU A 109 -8.69 -12.57 -6.59
CA LEU A 109 -9.32 -13.86 -6.90
C LEU A 109 -9.16 -14.26 -8.37
N GLU A 110 -9.05 -13.28 -9.28
CA GLU A 110 -8.74 -13.47 -10.70
C GLU A 110 -7.24 -13.72 -10.95
N GLY A 111 -6.45 -13.89 -9.90
CA GLY A 111 -5.05 -14.30 -9.91
C GLY A 111 -4.01 -13.17 -9.90
N SER A 112 -4.40 -11.93 -9.62
CA SER A 112 -3.44 -10.83 -9.46
C SER A 112 -2.67 -10.94 -8.14
N ASP A 113 -1.35 -10.83 -8.17
CA ASP A 113 -0.49 -10.79 -6.99
C ASP A 113 -0.33 -9.39 -6.41
N ILE A 114 -0.45 -8.39 -7.27
CA ILE A 114 -0.56 -6.98 -6.86
C ILE A 114 -1.74 -6.35 -7.58
N VAL A 115 -2.57 -5.62 -6.83
CA VAL A 115 -3.58 -4.72 -7.39
C VAL A 115 -3.26 -3.30 -6.94
N VAL A 116 -3.02 -2.41 -7.88
CA VAL A 116 -2.67 -1.01 -7.63
C VAL A 116 -3.91 -0.14 -7.68
N ALA A 117 -4.16 0.66 -6.65
CA ALA A 117 -5.12 1.75 -6.69
C ALA A 117 -4.50 2.91 -7.48
N SER A 118 -4.90 3.11 -8.73
CA SER A 118 -4.24 3.99 -9.70
C SER A 118 -4.98 5.31 -9.87
N ARG A 119 -4.25 6.40 -9.67
CA ARG A 119 -4.73 7.78 -9.92
C ARG A 119 -4.64 8.16 -11.40
N PHE A 120 -3.94 7.37 -12.22
CA PHE A 120 -3.57 7.70 -13.59
C PHE A 120 -4.20 6.80 -14.65
N THR A 121 -4.97 5.80 -14.25
CA THR A 121 -5.83 5.05 -15.17
C THR A 121 -7.17 5.76 -15.38
N GLU A 122 -7.93 5.35 -16.40
CA GLU A 122 -9.26 5.90 -16.68
C GLU A 122 -10.18 5.76 -15.45
N GLY A 123 -10.85 6.85 -15.06
CA GLY A 123 -11.65 6.93 -13.84
C GLY A 123 -10.85 7.27 -12.57
N GLY A 124 -9.52 7.28 -12.62
CA GLY A 124 -8.67 7.73 -11.52
C GLY A 124 -8.48 9.24 -11.49
N SER A 125 -8.15 9.82 -10.33
CA SER A 125 -7.92 11.26 -10.20
C SER A 125 -6.89 11.62 -9.14
N MET A 126 -6.22 12.75 -9.31
CA MET A 126 -5.32 13.36 -8.33
C MET A 126 -5.59 14.86 -8.28
N LYS A 127 -6.30 15.31 -7.24
CA LYS A 127 -6.72 16.72 -7.07
C LYS A 127 -5.93 17.41 -5.97
N GLY A 128 -5.71 18.73 -6.12
CA GLY A 128 -5.04 19.56 -5.11
C GLY A 128 -3.53 19.36 -4.99
N CYS A 129 -2.93 18.42 -5.71
CA CYS A 129 -1.49 18.14 -5.63
C CYS A 129 -0.66 19.35 -6.14
N PRO A 130 0.39 19.78 -5.42
CA PRO A 130 1.30 20.79 -5.91
C PRO A 130 1.83 20.45 -7.31
N ILE A 131 1.83 21.41 -8.23
CA ILE A 131 2.09 21.19 -9.67
C ILE A 131 3.41 20.45 -9.89
N LEU A 132 4.51 20.91 -9.26
CA LEU A 132 5.82 20.27 -9.41
C LEU A 132 5.81 18.80 -8.94
N LYS A 133 5.21 18.52 -7.79
CA LYS A 133 5.05 17.16 -7.27
C LYS A 133 4.23 16.29 -8.22
N SER A 134 3.13 16.84 -8.75
CA SER A 134 2.27 16.16 -9.72
C SER A 134 3.03 15.78 -11.00
N ILE A 135 3.79 16.72 -11.57
CA ILE A 135 4.60 16.47 -12.78
C ILE A 135 5.64 15.37 -12.51
N LEU A 136 6.40 15.47 -11.42
CA LEU A 136 7.44 14.48 -11.08
C LEU A 136 6.86 13.08 -10.88
N VAL A 137 5.76 12.97 -10.15
CA VAL A 137 5.12 11.67 -9.86
C VAL A 137 4.55 11.06 -11.14
N ARG A 138 3.89 11.87 -12.00
CA ARG A 138 3.38 11.40 -13.30
C ARG A 138 4.51 11.00 -14.24
N ALA A 139 5.55 11.82 -14.36
CA ALA A 139 6.69 11.52 -15.21
C ALA A 139 7.39 10.21 -14.80
N ALA A 140 7.65 10.02 -13.49
CA ALA A 140 8.25 8.81 -12.98
C ALA A 140 7.36 7.56 -13.21
N SER A 141 6.05 7.67 -12.98
CA SER A 141 5.13 6.56 -13.21
C SER A 141 4.98 6.24 -14.70
N SER A 142 4.80 7.27 -15.55
CA SER A 142 4.67 7.09 -17.01
C SER A 142 5.94 6.52 -17.62
N SER A 143 7.13 6.95 -17.17
CA SER A 143 8.39 6.41 -17.67
C SER A 143 8.58 4.94 -17.29
N LEU A 144 8.20 4.51 -16.09
CA LEU A 144 8.18 3.08 -15.74
C LEU A 144 7.20 2.29 -16.61
N PHE A 145 6.00 2.81 -16.83
CA PHE A 145 5.00 2.16 -17.69
C PHE A 145 5.51 2.01 -19.13
N LEU A 146 6.10 3.06 -19.70
CA LEU A 146 6.55 3.08 -21.10
C LEU A 146 7.89 2.38 -21.33
N LEU A 147 8.82 2.50 -20.38
CA LEU A 147 10.22 2.06 -20.54
C LEU A 147 10.53 0.75 -19.79
N SER A 148 9.63 0.24 -18.97
CA SER A 148 9.76 -1.05 -18.33
C SER A 148 8.57 -1.95 -18.69
N SER A 149 8.62 -3.21 -18.27
CA SER A 149 7.53 -4.17 -18.43
C SER A 149 6.48 -4.08 -17.32
N ILE A 150 6.51 -3.06 -16.46
CA ILE A 150 5.56 -2.87 -15.36
C ILE A 150 4.21 -2.41 -15.95
N PRO A 151 3.12 -3.20 -15.82
CA PRO A 151 1.88 -2.98 -16.57
C PRO A 151 0.90 -2.04 -15.85
N VAL A 152 1.39 -1.06 -15.07
CA VAL A 152 0.54 -0.11 -14.34
C VAL A 152 0.96 1.34 -14.56
N ARG A 153 -0.01 2.23 -14.66
CA ARG A 153 0.20 3.67 -14.87
C ARG A 153 0.56 4.43 -13.61
N ASP A 154 0.27 3.87 -12.42
CA ASP A 154 0.61 4.49 -11.13
C ASP A 154 1.57 3.62 -10.31
N ALA A 155 2.84 3.72 -10.60
CA ALA A 155 3.87 3.02 -9.85
C ALA A 155 4.17 3.63 -8.46
N SER A 156 3.64 4.82 -8.15
CA SER A 156 3.99 5.59 -6.95
C SER A 156 2.98 5.51 -5.81
N ASN A 157 1.73 5.10 -6.07
CA ASN A 157 0.73 4.99 -5.01
C ASN A 157 1.05 3.84 -4.05
N GLY A 158 0.99 4.12 -2.74
CA GLY A 158 1.18 3.12 -1.67
C GLY A 158 -0.06 2.29 -1.37
N PHE A 159 -1.24 2.73 -1.78
CA PHE A 159 -2.48 1.98 -1.61
C PHE A 159 -2.51 0.81 -2.59
N ARG A 160 -2.30 -0.40 -2.09
CA ARG A 160 -2.17 -1.63 -2.89
C ARG A 160 -2.64 -2.86 -2.14
N LEU A 161 -3.13 -3.82 -2.90
CA LEU A 161 -3.30 -5.20 -2.45
C LEU A 161 -2.05 -6.00 -2.85
N PHE A 162 -1.62 -6.89 -1.95
CA PHE A 162 -0.54 -7.85 -2.17
C PHE A 162 -1.03 -9.26 -1.85
N SER A 163 -0.74 -10.24 -2.69
CA SER A 163 -0.99 -11.67 -2.40
C SER A 163 -0.04 -12.16 -1.31
N ARG A 164 -0.51 -13.06 -0.45
CA ARG A 164 0.33 -13.72 0.56
C ARG A 164 1.48 -14.49 -0.10
N ARG A 165 1.22 -15.15 -1.22
CA ARG A 165 2.23 -15.84 -2.02
C ARG A 165 3.43 -14.95 -2.38
N LEU A 166 3.18 -13.70 -2.76
CA LEU A 166 4.25 -12.74 -3.05
C LEU A 166 4.99 -12.35 -1.78
N LEU A 167 4.27 -12.04 -0.70
CA LEU A 167 4.84 -11.58 0.57
C LEU A 167 5.67 -12.65 1.28
N GLU A 168 5.30 -13.91 1.16
CA GLU A 168 6.07 -15.05 1.70
C GLU A 168 7.34 -15.30 0.89
N LYS A 169 7.30 -15.10 -0.42
CA LYS A 169 8.44 -15.37 -1.29
C LYS A 169 9.49 -14.27 -1.26
N VAL A 170 9.09 -13.01 -1.20
CA VAL A 170 9.98 -11.87 -1.44
C VAL A 170 10.43 -11.24 -0.12
N GLU A 171 11.75 -11.04 0.05
CA GLU A 171 12.29 -10.22 1.13
C GLU A 171 12.08 -8.73 0.80
N ILE A 172 11.55 -7.95 1.77
CA ILE A 172 11.39 -6.50 1.65
C ILE A 172 12.66 -5.84 2.22
N GLU A 173 13.47 -5.25 1.34
CA GLU A 173 14.75 -4.63 1.65
C GLU A 173 14.64 -3.13 1.97
N SER A 174 13.56 -2.48 1.54
CA SER A 174 13.29 -1.05 1.83
C SER A 174 13.23 -0.77 3.32
N LYS A 175 13.80 0.38 3.71
CA LYS A 175 13.92 0.78 5.13
C LYS A 175 13.20 2.09 5.45
N ILE A 176 12.85 2.90 4.45
CA ILE A 176 12.32 4.25 4.66
C ILE A 176 11.09 4.54 3.80
N GLY A 177 10.23 5.40 4.32
CA GLY A 177 9.06 5.92 3.63
C GLY A 177 8.10 4.82 3.16
N PHE A 178 7.60 4.95 1.96
CA PHE A 178 6.74 3.98 1.28
C PHE A 178 7.44 3.28 0.11
N ALA A 179 8.78 3.28 0.09
CA ALA A 179 9.58 2.70 -0.99
C ALA A 179 9.36 1.20 -1.18
N TYR A 180 8.96 0.47 -0.10
CA TYR A 180 8.55 -0.95 -0.16
C TYR A 180 7.48 -1.20 -1.24
N SER A 181 6.63 -0.22 -1.48
CA SER A 181 5.54 -0.33 -2.45
C SER A 181 6.07 -0.45 -3.89
N LEU A 182 7.04 0.42 -4.27
CA LEU A 182 7.71 0.33 -5.56
C LEU A 182 8.65 -0.88 -5.64
N GLU A 183 9.30 -1.24 -4.54
CA GLU A 183 10.10 -2.46 -4.43
C GLU A 183 9.29 -3.71 -4.77
N LEU A 184 8.19 -3.92 -4.05
CA LEU A 184 7.33 -5.09 -4.25
C LEU A 184 6.75 -5.14 -5.65
N LEU A 185 6.35 -3.98 -6.21
CA LEU A 185 5.89 -3.87 -7.60
C LEU A 185 6.97 -4.32 -8.59
N SER A 186 8.19 -3.81 -8.42
CA SER A 186 9.32 -4.13 -9.31
C SER A 186 9.77 -5.59 -9.18
N LYS A 187 9.76 -6.15 -7.97
CA LYS A 187 10.09 -7.56 -7.71
C LYS A 187 8.99 -8.50 -8.24
N CYS A 188 7.71 -8.15 -8.04
CA CYS A 188 6.57 -8.88 -8.59
C CYS A 188 6.64 -8.98 -10.11
N ASN A 189 6.91 -7.84 -10.78
CA ASN A 189 7.10 -7.79 -12.23
C ASN A 189 8.28 -8.67 -12.70
N ARG A 190 9.41 -8.63 -11.98
CA ARG A 190 10.59 -9.47 -12.31
C ARG A 190 10.32 -10.97 -12.11
N LEU A 191 9.48 -11.33 -11.14
CA LEU A 191 9.00 -12.71 -10.93
C LEU A 191 7.97 -13.15 -11.98
N ARG A 192 7.52 -12.24 -12.86
CA ARG A 192 6.44 -12.46 -13.84
C ARG A 192 5.11 -12.84 -13.19
N TYR A 193 4.87 -12.32 -11.99
CA TYR A 193 3.59 -12.46 -11.30
C TYR A 193 2.60 -11.45 -11.86
N LYS A 194 1.30 -11.78 -11.78
CA LYS A 194 0.24 -10.94 -12.35
C LYS A 194 0.06 -9.66 -11.54
N ILE A 195 0.05 -8.54 -12.26
CA ILE A 195 -0.20 -7.20 -11.70
C ILE A 195 -1.38 -6.59 -12.43
N SER A 196 -2.30 -5.99 -11.70
CA SER A 196 -3.42 -5.22 -12.25
C SER A 196 -3.54 -3.86 -11.57
N GLU A 197 -4.31 -2.95 -12.17
CA GLU A 197 -4.63 -1.66 -11.56
C GLU A 197 -6.13 -1.38 -11.67
N ILE A 198 -6.66 -0.63 -10.70
CA ILE A 198 -8.04 -0.15 -10.69
C ILE A 198 -8.03 1.36 -10.42
N PRO A 199 -9.03 2.12 -10.92
CA PRO A 199 -9.09 3.55 -10.69
C PRO A 199 -9.29 3.87 -9.21
N ALA A 200 -8.55 4.89 -8.74
CA ALA A 200 -8.66 5.45 -7.40
C ALA A 200 -8.62 6.97 -7.45
N GLN A 201 -9.21 7.59 -6.44
CA GLN A 201 -9.22 9.03 -6.28
C GLN A 201 -8.21 9.44 -5.21
N TRP A 202 -7.58 10.58 -5.39
CA TRP A 202 -6.69 11.16 -4.40
C TRP A 202 -6.89 12.67 -4.33
N GLU A 203 -7.00 13.17 -3.13
CA GLU A 203 -7.07 14.62 -2.85
C GLU A 203 -5.99 14.99 -1.82
N GLU A 204 -5.37 16.16 -1.98
CA GLU A 204 -4.43 16.67 -0.98
C GLU A 204 -5.19 16.95 0.32
N ARG A 205 -4.56 16.65 1.46
CA ARG A 205 -5.13 16.91 2.78
C ARG A 205 -5.41 18.42 2.93
N SER A 206 -6.61 18.77 3.40
CA SER A 206 -6.98 20.14 3.75
C SER A 206 -6.33 20.63 5.03
N GLU A 207 -5.95 19.69 5.93
CA GLU A 207 -5.37 20.00 7.23
C GLU A 207 -4.09 19.17 7.46
N GLY A 208 -3.11 19.78 8.13
CA GLY A 208 -1.83 19.18 8.46
C GLY A 208 -0.74 19.32 7.39
N SER A 209 0.52 19.21 7.80
CA SER A 209 1.66 19.22 6.88
C SER A 209 1.91 17.85 6.29
N SER A 210 2.17 17.78 4.98
CA SER A 210 2.61 16.54 4.33
C SER A 210 3.89 16.02 4.99
N ARG A 211 3.83 14.81 5.56
CA ARG A 211 4.99 14.14 6.18
C ARG A 211 5.91 13.49 5.14
N PHE A 212 5.62 13.68 3.86
CA PHE A 212 6.39 13.08 2.76
C PHE A 212 7.70 13.84 2.56
N LYS A 213 8.80 13.26 3.04
CA LYS A 213 10.16 13.83 2.93
C LYS A 213 10.79 13.46 1.59
N ILE A 214 10.41 14.15 0.51
CA ILE A 214 10.80 13.83 -0.87
C ILE A 214 12.31 13.62 -1.00
N PHE A 215 13.12 14.59 -0.59
CA PHE A 215 14.56 14.56 -0.79
C PHE A 215 15.27 13.44 -0.01
N SER A 216 14.84 13.17 1.22
CA SER A 216 15.47 12.12 2.04
C SER A 216 15.07 10.71 1.59
N TRP A 217 13.92 10.55 0.93
CA TRP A 217 13.45 9.24 0.47
C TRP A 217 13.81 8.96 -1.00
N LEU A 218 14.18 10.00 -1.77
CA LEU A 218 14.46 9.90 -3.20
C LEU A 218 15.51 8.84 -3.56
N PRO A 219 16.64 8.67 -2.84
CA PRO A 219 17.63 7.65 -3.18
C PRO A 219 17.05 6.22 -3.13
N GLU A 220 16.19 5.92 -2.14
CA GLU A 220 15.57 4.60 -2.02
C GLU A 220 14.54 4.36 -3.13
N TYR A 221 13.75 5.39 -3.49
CA TYR A 221 12.84 5.30 -4.63
C TYR A 221 13.59 5.13 -5.95
N LEU A 222 14.71 5.85 -6.15
CA LEU A 222 15.53 5.75 -7.35
C LEU A 222 16.15 4.35 -7.48
N LYS A 223 16.59 3.74 -6.38
CA LYS A 223 17.07 2.34 -6.37
C LYS A 223 16.03 1.40 -6.97
N TRP A 224 14.79 1.46 -6.51
CA TRP A 224 13.73 0.56 -6.96
C TRP A 224 13.20 0.93 -8.36
N TYR A 225 13.25 2.19 -8.73
CA TYR A 225 12.96 2.66 -10.07
C TYR A 225 13.97 2.05 -11.08
N LEU A 226 15.26 2.17 -10.81
CA LEU A 226 16.32 1.58 -11.65
C LEU A 226 16.26 0.05 -11.65
N TYR A 227 15.88 -0.56 -10.52
CA TYR A 227 15.64 -1.99 -10.44
C TYR A 227 14.52 -2.41 -11.41
N GLY A 228 13.41 -1.68 -11.45
CA GLY A 228 12.30 -1.92 -12.38
C GLY A 228 12.77 -1.83 -13.85
N LEU A 229 13.45 -0.75 -14.21
CA LEU A 229 14.02 -0.59 -15.57
C LEU A 229 15.00 -1.71 -15.95
N SER A 230 15.86 -2.13 -15.01
CA SER A 230 16.86 -3.18 -15.26
C SER A 230 16.25 -4.54 -15.59
N THR A 231 15.02 -4.79 -15.21
CA THR A 231 14.27 -6.00 -15.57
C THR A 231 14.12 -6.10 -17.09
N THR A 232 13.77 -5.00 -17.74
CA THR A 232 13.56 -4.94 -19.18
C THR A 232 14.87 -4.69 -19.93
N TRP A 233 15.63 -3.68 -19.55
CA TRP A 233 16.79 -3.21 -20.31
C TRP A 233 18.01 -4.11 -20.16
N LEU A 234 18.24 -4.67 -18.97
CA LEU A 234 19.33 -5.59 -18.70
C LEU A 234 18.87 -7.06 -18.68
N LYS A 235 17.61 -7.33 -19.07
CA LYS A 235 17.00 -8.68 -19.11
C LYS A 235 17.21 -9.47 -17.80
N ARG A 236 17.16 -8.75 -16.65
CA ARG A 236 17.34 -9.38 -15.34
C ARG A 236 16.15 -10.25 -14.98
N GLY A 237 16.39 -11.53 -14.73
CA GLY A 237 15.36 -12.54 -14.47
C GLY A 237 14.98 -12.72 -13.00
N PRO A 238 14.08 -13.69 -12.73
CA PRO A 238 13.61 -14.05 -11.38
C PRO A 238 14.72 -14.47 -10.42
N ASP A 239 15.81 -15.05 -10.92
CA ASP A 239 17.02 -15.45 -10.17
C ASP A 239 17.69 -14.30 -9.42
N ARG A 240 17.41 -13.06 -9.83
CA ARG A 240 17.93 -11.84 -9.22
C ARG A 240 16.97 -11.20 -8.20
N VAL A 241 15.90 -11.86 -7.85
CA VAL A 241 14.99 -11.39 -6.79
C VAL A 241 15.47 -11.95 -5.46
N LYS A 242 15.67 -11.08 -4.47
CA LYS A 242 15.98 -11.52 -3.12
C LYS A 242 14.74 -12.16 -2.50
N ILE A 243 14.83 -13.45 -2.21
CA ILE A 243 13.76 -14.26 -1.62
C ILE A 243 13.99 -14.44 -0.12
N LYS A 244 12.90 -14.67 0.63
CA LYS A 244 12.98 -15.08 2.03
C LYS A 244 13.53 -16.51 2.12
N ASN A 245 14.39 -16.75 3.08
CA ASN A 245 14.90 -18.09 3.41
C ASN A 245 13.85 -18.90 4.17
#